data_98d33e369418b4e5b74d73d71e846aec
#
_entry.id   98d33e369418b4e5b74d73d71e846aec
#
_cell.length_a   1.000
_cell.length_b   1.000
_cell.length_c   1.000
_cell.angle_alpha   90.00
_cell.angle_beta   90.00
_cell.angle_gamma   90.00
#
_symmetry.space_group_name_H-M   'P 1'
#
loop_
_entity.id
_entity.type
_entity.pdbx_description
1 polymer ?
#
loop_
_entity_poly.entity_id
_entity_poly.type
_entity_poly.pdbx_seq_one_letter_code
_entity_poly.pdbx_strand_id
1 'polypeptide(L)'
;MPNAGSAWTMLSRSFAEYVTMGWDNLPRTLLLYHANIISSPEFYFQTVACNSRRFRNATVNHDLHYIRWDTPPKQHPLYLTARDYRRMLLSGAAFARKFREGDPVLDRMDRDILRRREPGHFAYGGWCSGEGEGEGGGVALCSNPQEEPGRRGAIRPGAGSRRLKAMLSKMMSPRNFRRQQCR
;
A
#
# COMPACT_ATOMS: atom_id res chain seq x y z
N MET A 1 2.99 24.67 -6.88
CA MET A 1 2.86 24.80 -5.42
C MET A 1 3.16 23.45 -4.79
N PRO A 2 3.81 23.38 -3.62
CA PRO A 2 3.99 22.11 -2.93
C PRO A 2 2.64 21.59 -2.40
N ASN A 3 2.37 20.32 -2.67
CA ASN A 3 1.15 19.65 -2.21
C ASN A 3 1.51 18.69 -1.08
N ALA A 4 0.98 18.95 0.11
CA ALA A 4 1.14 18.07 1.25
C ALA A 4 0.33 16.79 1.08
N GLY A 5 0.88 15.68 1.50
CA GLY A 5 0.24 14.38 1.44
C GLY A 5 0.85 13.39 2.40
N SER A 6 0.63 12.11 2.19
CA SER A 6 1.26 11.04 2.95
C SER A 6 2.64 10.73 2.39
N ALA A 7 3.61 10.41 3.26
CA ALA A 7 4.88 9.82 2.85
C ALA A 7 4.70 8.41 2.24
N TRP A 8 3.55 7.80 2.51
CA TRP A 8 3.19 6.48 2.01
C TRP A 8 2.42 6.62 0.70
N THR A 9 3.08 6.32 -0.40
CA THR A 9 2.53 6.47 -1.74
C THR A 9 2.62 5.16 -2.51
N MET A 10 1.63 4.91 -3.36
CA MET A 10 1.68 3.84 -4.35
C MET A 10 1.89 4.46 -5.71
N LEU A 11 3.03 4.15 -6.31
CA LEU A 11 3.46 4.73 -7.56
C LEU A 11 3.29 3.74 -8.70
N SER A 12 2.76 4.20 -9.82
CA SER A 12 2.83 3.41 -11.04
C SER A 12 4.28 3.31 -11.53
N ARG A 13 4.62 2.22 -12.21
CA ARG A 13 5.94 2.04 -12.80
C ARG A 13 6.32 3.22 -13.70
N SER A 14 5.40 3.67 -14.54
CA SER A 14 5.64 4.79 -15.44
C SER A 14 5.92 6.12 -14.70
N PHE A 15 5.31 6.33 -13.54
CA PHE A 15 5.62 7.50 -12.71
C PHE A 15 6.98 7.35 -12.01
N ALA A 16 7.30 6.16 -11.50
CA ALA A 16 8.61 5.90 -10.91
C ALA A 16 9.74 6.09 -11.93
N GLU A 17 9.59 5.57 -13.15
CA GLU A 17 10.52 5.79 -14.25
C GLU A 17 10.66 7.29 -14.60
N TYR A 18 9.55 8.02 -14.63
CA TYR A 18 9.58 9.46 -14.87
C TYR A 18 10.35 10.22 -13.79
N VAL A 19 10.14 9.87 -12.53
CA VAL A 19 10.81 10.54 -11.40
C VAL A 19 12.32 10.28 -11.41
N THR A 20 12.76 9.08 -11.79
CA THR A 20 14.17 8.68 -11.76
C THR A 20 14.93 9.01 -13.06
N MET A 21 14.28 8.91 -14.20
CA MET A 21 14.88 9.02 -15.52
C MET A 21 14.18 10.06 -16.43
N GLY A 22 13.27 10.85 -15.90
CA GLY A 22 12.49 11.80 -16.67
C GLY A 22 13.34 12.83 -17.40
N TRP A 23 13.00 13.10 -18.67
CA TRP A 23 13.75 14.01 -19.54
C TRP A 23 13.51 15.49 -19.23
N ASP A 24 12.36 15.84 -18.66
CA ASP A 24 12.14 17.17 -18.15
C ASP A 24 12.80 17.34 -16.78
N ASN A 25 13.29 18.50 -16.47
CA ASN A 25 14.01 18.75 -15.22
C ASN A 25 13.10 18.86 -13.98
N LEU A 26 11.78 18.70 -14.12
CA LEU A 26 10.85 18.89 -13.01
C LEU A 26 11.16 18.00 -11.79
N PRO A 27 11.33 16.67 -11.92
CA PRO A 27 11.65 15.83 -10.77
C PRO A 27 12.95 16.24 -10.10
N ARG A 28 14.02 16.51 -10.88
CA ARG A 28 15.32 16.92 -10.37
C ARG A 28 15.26 18.27 -9.66
N THR A 29 14.63 19.25 -10.25
CA THR A 29 14.47 20.58 -9.66
C THR A 29 13.71 20.50 -8.34
N LEU A 30 12.63 19.73 -8.30
CA LEU A 30 11.86 19.54 -7.08
C LEU A 30 12.62 18.73 -6.04
N LEU A 31 13.42 17.75 -6.44
CA LEU A 31 14.28 16.99 -5.50
C LEU A 31 15.26 17.93 -4.80
N LEU A 32 15.95 18.77 -5.54
CA LEU A 32 16.86 19.77 -4.99
C LEU A 32 16.15 20.77 -4.07
N TYR A 33 14.96 21.22 -4.47
CA TYR A 33 14.15 22.11 -3.65
C TYR A 33 13.73 21.47 -2.33
N HIS A 34 13.32 20.18 -2.36
CA HIS A 34 12.87 19.46 -1.18
C HIS A 34 14.01 18.90 -0.31
N ALA A 35 15.27 18.93 -0.77
CA ALA A 35 16.41 18.40 -0.01
C ALA A 35 16.57 19.05 1.38
N ASN A 36 16.16 20.29 1.53
CA ASN A 36 16.24 21.07 2.78
C ASN A 36 14.89 21.27 3.48
N ILE A 37 13.86 20.55 3.08
CA ILE A 37 12.52 20.66 3.67
C ILE A 37 12.31 19.53 4.69
N ILE A 38 11.84 19.89 5.88
CA ILE A 38 11.44 18.92 6.89
C ILE A 38 10.27 18.09 6.33
N SER A 39 10.31 16.77 6.55
CA SER A 39 9.31 15.82 6.04
C SER A 39 9.16 15.83 4.49
N SER A 40 10.25 16.06 3.79
CA SER A 40 10.26 16.12 2.32
C SER A 40 9.52 14.96 1.61
N PRO A 41 9.52 13.70 2.10
CA PRO A 41 8.73 12.62 1.49
C PRO A 41 7.21 12.86 1.48
N GLU A 42 6.70 13.69 2.39
CA GLU A 42 5.28 14.04 2.45
C GLU A 42 4.86 15.06 1.38
N PHE A 43 5.83 15.63 0.67
CA PHE A 43 5.58 16.68 -0.32
C PHE A 43 6.09 16.33 -1.71
N TYR A 44 7.22 15.65 -1.83
CA TYR A 44 7.95 15.49 -3.08
C TYR A 44 7.12 14.81 -4.18
N PHE A 45 6.67 13.58 -3.97
CA PHE A 45 5.97 12.81 -5.00
C PHE A 45 4.66 13.45 -5.43
N GLN A 46 3.89 13.97 -4.48
CA GLN A 46 2.64 14.69 -4.72
C GLN A 46 2.89 15.95 -5.54
N THR A 47 3.95 16.70 -5.18
CA THR A 47 4.32 17.93 -5.90
C THR A 47 4.77 17.61 -7.33
N VAL A 48 5.60 16.59 -7.53
CA VAL A 48 5.99 16.15 -8.88
C VAL A 48 4.76 15.74 -9.69
N ALA A 49 3.89 14.89 -9.13
CA ALA A 49 2.70 14.40 -9.83
C ALA A 49 1.77 15.57 -10.24
N CYS A 50 1.50 16.48 -9.31
CA CYS A 50 0.57 17.58 -9.55
C CYS A 50 1.11 18.68 -10.50
N ASN A 51 2.43 18.83 -10.59
CA ASN A 51 3.05 19.78 -11.52
C ASN A 51 3.41 19.17 -12.88
N SER A 52 3.32 17.84 -13.02
CA SER A 52 3.53 17.16 -14.29
C SER A 52 2.28 17.18 -15.16
N ARG A 53 2.38 17.65 -16.39
CA ARG A 53 1.28 17.61 -17.37
C ARG A 53 0.76 16.20 -17.62
N ARG A 54 1.66 15.20 -17.54
CA ARG A 54 1.36 13.80 -17.79
C ARG A 54 0.59 13.16 -16.65
N PHE A 55 0.91 13.48 -15.39
CA PHE A 55 0.44 12.73 -14.23
C PHE A 55 -0.59 13.45 -13.36
N ARG A 56 -0.75 14.78 -13.49
CA ARG A 56 -1.65 15.56 -12.64
C ARG A 56 -3.11 15.11 -12.61
N ASN A 57 -3.56 14.47 -13.69
CA ASN A 57 -4.93 13.96 -13.83
C ASN A 57 -5.05 12.46 -13.58
N ALA A 58 -3.97 11.80 -13.12
CA ALA A 58 -3.92 10.36 -12.84
C ALA A 58 -3.78 10.06 -11.34
N THR A 59 -3.89 11.08 -10.50
CA THR A 59 -3.73 10.96 -9.05
C THR A 59 -5.01 10.51 -8.37
N VAL A 60 -4.90 9.58 -7.43
CA VAL A 60 -5.95 9.27 -6.46
C VAL A 60 -5.44 9.74 -5.11
N ASN A 61 -6.05 10.79 -4.56
CA ASN A 61 -5.62 11.40 -3.30
C ASN A 61 -6.05 10.54 -2.09
N HIS A 62 -5.43 9.36 -1.98
CA HIS A 62 -5.64 8.44 -0.88
C HIS A 62 -4.44 7.48 -0.78
N ASP A 63 -3.90 7.31 0.41
CA ASP A 63 -2.75 6.43 0.66
C ASP A 63 -3.12 4.97 0.92
N LEU A 64 -4.40 4.60 0.81
CA LEU A 64 -4.97 3.29 1.08
C LEU A 64 -4.66 2.74 2.49
N HIS A 65 -4.35 3.63 3.43
CA HIS A 65 -4.16 3.28 4.83
C HIS A 65 -5.40 3.57 5.68
N TYR A 66 -5.73 2.67 6.59
CA TYR A 66 -6.59 2.97 7.71
C TYR A 66 -5.74 3.57 8.83
N ILE A 67 -5.99 4.83 9.13
CA ILE A 67 -5.27 5.59 10.17
C ILE A 67 -6.28 6.22 11.10
N ARG A 68 -5.96 6.22 12.40
CA ARG A 68 -6.75 6.93 13.41
C ARG A 68 -5.94 8.05 14.03
N TRP A 69 -6.53 9.22 14.07
CA TRP A 69 -5.92 10.41 14.64
C TRP A 69 -6.63 10.88 15.90
N ASP A 70 -5.92 11.63 16.73
CA ASP A 70 -6.53 12.42 17.80
C ASP A 70 -7.44 13.51 17.23
N THR A 71 -8.29 14.06 18.07
CA THR A 71 -9.09 15.23 17.76
C THR A 71 -8.78 16.34 18.78
N PRO A 72 -8.09 17.43 18.39
CA PRO A 72 -7.46 17.70 17.09
C PRO A 72 -6.28 16.76 16.78
N PRO A 73 -5.91 16.58 15.49
CA PRO A 73 -4.81 15.71 15.10
C PRO A 73 -3.48 16.17 15.70
N LYS A 74 -2.74 15.22 16.29
CA LYS A 74 -1.38 15.42 16.78
C LYS A 74 -0.35 15.00 15.72
N GLN A 75 0.93 15.16 16.05
CA GLN A 75 2.03 14.84 15.13
C GLN A 75 2.05 13.38 14.70
N HIS A 76 1.57 12.46 15.52
CA HIS A 76 1.58 11.03 15.23
C HIS A 76 0.18 10.42 15.38
N PRO A 77 -0.20 9.47 14.50
CA PRO A 77 -1.47 8.76 14.64
C PRO A 77 -1.52 7.89 15.90
N LEU A 78 -2.72 7.59 16.33
CA LEU A 78 -2.99 6.69 17.44
C LEU A 78 -2.59 5.25 17.09
N TYR A 79 -2.19 4.50 18.12
CA TYR A 79 -2.04 3.06 17.99
C TYR A 79 -3.41 2.40 17.80
N LEU A 80 -3.49 1.53 16.81
CA LEU A 80 -4.66 0.71 16.54
C LEU A 80 -4.65 -0.50 17.46
N THR A 81 -5.82 -0.89 17.92
CA THR A 81 -6.03 -1.97 18.88
C THR A 81 -7.17 -2.88 18.43
N ALA A 82 -7.48 -3.93 19.21
CA ALA A 82 -8.61 -4.82 18.95
C ALA A 82 -9.95 -4.07 18.82
N ARG A 83 -10.10 -2.89 19.44
CA ARG A 83 -11.31 -2.05 19.30
C ARG A 83 -11.48 -1.46 17.90
N ASP A 84 -10.37 -1.32 17.17
CA ASP A 84 -10.36 -0.76 15.82
C ASP A 84 -10.54 -1.83 14.74
N TYR A 85 -10.42 -3.11 15.10
CA TYR A 85 -10.42 -4.25 14.18
C TYR A 85 -11.58 -4.22 13.17
N ARG A 86 -12.82 -4.08 13.66
CA ARG A 86 -13.98 -4.03 12.78
C ARG A 86 -13.96 -2.83 11.83
N ARG A 87 -13.54 -1.67 12.33
CA ARG A 87 -13.44 -0.45 11.50
C ARG A 87 -12.36 -0.58 10.44
N MET A 88 -11.21 -1.19 10.76
CA MET A 88 -10.17 -1.50 9.79
C MET A 88 -10.71 -2.37 8.66
N LEU A 89 -11.40 -3.46 8.99
CA LEU A 89 -11.99 -4.36 7.97
C LEU A 89 -13.01 -3.64 7.08
N LEU A 90 -13.88 -2.83 7.68
CA LEU A 90 -14.94 -2.13 6.95
C LEU A 90 -14.41 -0.97 6.11
N SER A 91 -13.23 -0.44 6.42
CA SER A 91 -12.62 0.65 5.64
C SER A 91 -12.31 0.22 4.20
N GLY A 92 -12.05 -1.06 3.96
CA GLY A 92 -11.59 -1.58 2.68
C GLY A 92 -10.17 -1.19 2.32
N ALA A 93 -9.46 -0.43 3.18
CA ALA A 93 -8.08 -0.04 2.97
C ALA A 93 -7.16 -1.27 2.91
N ALA A 94 -6.15 -1.21 2.06
CA ALA A 94 -5.19 -2.29 1.89
C ALA A 94 -4.20 -2.38 3.06
N PHE A 95 -3.97 -1.26 3.74
CA PHE A 95 -3.00 -1.12 4.82
C PHE A 95 -3.65 -0.51 6.05
N ALA A 96 -3.05 -0.72 7.20
CA ALA A 96 -3.45 -0.06 8.44
C ALA A 96 -2.20 0.29 9.26
N ARG A 97 -2.24 1.40 9.97
CA ARG A 97 -1.17 1.83 10.89
C ARG A 97 -1.69 2.80 11.94
N LYS A 98 -1.00 2.85 13.09
CA LYS A 98 0.19 2.10 13.51
C LYS A 98 -0.21 1.11 14.61
N PHE A 99 0.60 0.07 14.75
CA PHE A 99 0.41 -0.94 15.78
C PHE A 99 1.59 -0.91 16.76
N ARG A 100 1.37 -1.37 17.98
CA ARG A 100 2.46 -1.71 18.89
C ARG A 100 2.99 -3.09 18.52
N GLU A 101 4.26 -3.30 18.73
CA GLU A 101 4.86 -4.63 18.65
C GLU A 101 4.14 -5.57 19.61
N GLY A 102 3.82 -6.79 19.16
CA GLY A 102 3.11 -7.79 19.96
C GLY A 102 1.67 -7.44 20.32
N ASP A 103 1.03 -6.45 19.66
CA ASP A 103 -0.38 -6.14 19.94
C ASP A 103 -1.28 -7.32 19.52
N PRO A 104 -2.16 -7.82 20.42
CA PRO A 104 -3.04 -8.97 20.11
C PRO A 104 -3.93 -8.80 18.89
N VAL A 105 -4.15 -7.58 18.42
CA VAL A 105 -4.87 -7.33 17.18
C VAL A 105 -4.15 -7.86 15.95
N LEU A 106 -2.81 -7.92 15.98
CA LEU A 106 -2.00 -8.46 14.88
C LEU A 106 -2.23 -9.97 14.75
N ASP A 107 -2.19 -10.71 15.88
CA ASP A 107 -2.49 -12.15 15.90
C ASP A 107 -3.91 -12.43 15.40
N ARG A 108 -4.85 -11.57 15.77
CA ARG A 108 -6.22 -11.66 15.27
C ARG A 108 -6.30 -11.43 13.77
N MET A 109 -5.56 -10.47 13.24
CA MET A 109 -5.50 -10.21 11.80
C MET A 109 -4.88 -11.40 11.05
N ASP A 110 -3.81 -11.96 11.58
CA ASP A 110 -3.14 -13.14 11.02
C ASP A 110 -4.11 -14.31 10.94
N ARG A 111 -4.81 -14.62 12.02
CA ARG A 111 -5.78 -15.70 12.08
C ARG A 111 -7.00 -15.47 11.19
N ASP A 112 -7.67 -14.33 11.33
CA ASP A 112 -8.98 -14.09 10.73
C ASP A 112 -8.90 -13.65 9.26
N ILE A 113 -7.83 -12.93 8.87
CA ILE A 113 -7.67 -12.36 7.54
C ILE A 113 -6.69 -13.18 6.71
N LEU A 114 -5.50 -13.42 7.23
CA LEU A 114 -4.42 -14.11 6.53
C LEU A 114 -4.53 -15.64 6.65
N ARG A 115 -5.41 -16.12 7.56
CA ARG A 115 -5.65 -17.54 7.80
C ARG A 115 -4.37 -18.28 8.17
N ARG A 116 -3.44 -17.62 8.82
CA ARG A 116 -2.25 -18.24 9.37
C ARG A 116 -2.67 -19.16 10.53
N ARG A 117 -2.43 -20.44 10.37
CA ARG A 117 -2.87 -21.46 11.34
C ARG A 117 -1.88 -21.65 12.47
N GLU A 118 -0.60 -21.37 12.22
CA GLU A 118 0.49 -21.61 13.18
C GLU A 118 1.42 -20.41 13.30
N PRO A 119 2.03 -20.19 14.49
CA PRO A 119 3.10 -19.20 14.62
C PRO A 119 4.25 -19.51 13.67
N GLY A 120 4.72 -18.53 12.93
CA GLY A 120 5.79 -18.69 11.95
C GLY A 120 5.33 -19.15 10.56
N HIS A 121 4.07 -19.54 10.40
CA HIS A 121 3.51 -19.78 9.08
C HIS A 121 3.35 -18.45 8.33
N PHE A 122 3.91 -18.34 7.14
CA PHE A 122 3.73 -17.19 6.26
C PHE A 122 3.02 -17.63 4.98
N ALA A 123 2.11 -16.79 4.52
CA ALA A 123 1.51 -16.98 3.21
C ALA A 123 2.57 -16.63 2.14
N TYR A 124 2.87 -17.59 1.28
CA TYR A 124 3.74 -17.32 0.14
C TYR A 124 3.13 -16.23 -0.73
N GLY A 125 3.94 -15.25 -1.12
CA GLY A 125 3.59 -14.31 -2.16
C GLY A 125 3.28 -15.05 -3.47
N GLY A 126 2.61 -14.40 -4.41
CA GLY A 126 2.17 -15.04 -5.67
C GLY A 126 3.26 -15.60 -6.57
N TRP A 127 4.51 -15.56 -6.16
CA TRP A 127 5.67 -16.15 -6.83
C TRP A 127 6.21 -17.40 -6.15
N CYS A 128 5.66 -17.79 -5.00
CA CYS A 128 6.04 -18.98 -4.27
C CYS A 128 4.80 -19.80 -3.99
N SER A 129 4.47 -20.72 -4.87
CA SER A 129 3.52 -21.79 -4.60
C SER A 129 4.30 -23.09 -4.49
N GLY A 130 4.50 -23.58 -3.27
CA GLY A 130 5.16 -24.84 -3.09
C GLY A 130 5.05 -25.31 -1.65
N GLU A 131 4.15 -26.23 -1.41
CA GLU A 131 4.22 -27.14 -0.28
C GLU A 131 5.30 -28.17 -0.65
N GLY A 132 6.49 -28.02 -0.10
CA GLY A 132 7.56 -28.98 -0.19
C GLY A 132 8.01 -29.33 1.22
N GLU A 133 7.40 -30.33 1.83
CA GLU A 133 7.99 -31.03 2.98
C GLU A 133 9.21 -31.79 2.48
N GLY A 134 10.38 -31.17 2.56
CA GLY A 134 11.64 -31.87 2.43
C GLY A 134 12.04 -32.46 3.78
N GLU A 135 12.32 -33.76 3.86
CA GLU A 135 12.98 -34.39 4.99
C GLU A 135 14.31 -33.67 5.25
N GLY A 136 14.31 -32.77 6.23
CA GLY A 136 15.51 -31.99 6.59
C GLY A 136 15.27 -30.59 7.07
N GLY A 137 14.02 -30.16 7.31
CA GLY A 137 13.72 -28.87 7.96
C GLY A 137 14.10 -27.61 7.17
N GLY A 138 14.43 -27.71 5.91
CA GLY A 138 14.67 -26.57 5.01
C GLY A 138 13.41 -26.18 4.29
N VAL A 139 12.95 -24.96 4.48
CA VAL A 139 11.88 -24.35 3.68
C VAL A 139 12.28 -24.44 2.21
N ALA A 140 11.54 -25.21 1.42
CA ALA A 140 11.76 -25.26 -0.02
C ALA A 140 11.49 -23.85 -0.60
N LEU A 141 12.54 -23.20 -1.02
CA LEU A 141 12.48 -21.90 -1.66
C LEU A 141 11.78 -22.03 -3.02
N CYS A 142 10.53 -21.59 -3.09
CA CYS A 142 9.85 -21.11 -4.32
C CYS A 142 10.02 -21.92 -5.62
N SER A 143 10.27 -23.20 -5.57
CA SER A 143 10.41 -24.02 -6.77
C SER A 143 9.63 -25.29 -6.64
N ASN A 144 8.43 -25.31 -7.19
CA ASN A 144 7.79 -26.55 -7.57
C ASN A 144 8.11 -26.80 -9.05
N PRO A 145 8.98 -27.77 -9.37
CA PRO A 145 9.38 -28.04 -10.77
C PRO A 145 8.23 -28.59 -11.64
N GLN A 146 7.09 -28.92 -11.03
CA GLN A 146 5.96 -29.54 -11.70
C GLN A 146 4.85 -28.58 -12.11
N GLU A 147 4.96 -27.31 -11.79
CA GLU A 147 4.02 -26.32 -12.33
C GLU A 147 4.49 -25.84 -13.72
N GLU A 148 3.65 -26.09 -14.72
CA GLU A 148 3.87 -25.64 -16.09
C GLU A 148 4.20 -24.12 -16.13
N PRO A 149 5.18 -23.71 -16.98
CA PRO A 149 5.47 -22.30 -17.20
C PRO A 149 4.19 -21.62 -17.76
N GLY A 150 3.52 -20.83 -16.94
CA GLY A 150 2.26 -20.14 -17.29
C GLY A 150 1.11 -20.37 -16.32
N ARG A 151 1.15 -21.43 -15.51
CA ARG A 151 0.18 -21.71 -14.46
C ARG A 151 0.70 -21.36 -13.07
N ARG A 152 1.47 -20.29 -12.93
CA ARG A 152 1.80 -19.73 -11.62
C ARG A 152 0.49 -19.33 -10.99
N GLY A 153 0.11 -20.03 -9.94
CA GLY A 153 -1.21 -20.09 -9.34
C GLY A 153 -1.97 -18.78 -9.43
N ALA A 154 -3.03 -18.76 -10.20
CA ALA A 154 -3.82 -17.54 -10.35
C ALA A 154 -4.24 -17.07 -8.96
N ILE A 155 -3.77 -15.89 -8.54
CA ILE A 155 -4.14 -15.27 -7.27
C ILE A 155 -5.66 -15.25 -7.19
N ARG A 156 -6.23 -16.07 -6.32
CA ARG A 156 -7.68 -16.12 -6.14
C ARG A 156 -8.13 -14.94 -5.28
N PRO A 157 -9.01 -14.07 -5.78
CA PRO A 157 -9.50 -12.94 -5.00
C PRO A 157 -10.21 -13.39 -3.74
N GLY A 158 -9.65 -13.04 -2.58
CA GLY A 158 -10.27 -13.26 -1.27
C GLY A 158 -11.27 -12.17 -0.89
N ALA A 159 -11.80 -12.26 0.33
CA ALA A 159 -12.72 -11.25 0.86
C ALA A 159 -12.08 -9.86 0.96
N GLY A 160 -10.78 -9.79 1.28
CA GLY A 160 -10.02 -8.54 1.35
C GLY A 160 -9.92 -7.84 0.00
N SER A 161 -9.62 -8.58 -1.07
CA SER A 161 -9.53 -8.01 -2.41
C SER A 161 -10.88 -7.51 -2.93
N ARG A 162 -11.98 -8.18 -2.56
CA ARG A 162 -13.33 -7.70 -2.90
C ARG A 162 -13.65 -6.37 -2.20
N ARG A 163 -13.28 -6.23 -0.92
CA ARG A 163 -13.45 -4.95 -0.18
C ARG A 163 -12.60 -3.84 -0.78
N LEU A 164 -11.34 -4.13 -1.08
CA LEU A 164 -10.44 -3.18 -1.74
C LEU A 164 -10.98 -2.76 -3.11
N LYS A 165 -11.45 -3.71 -3.93
CA LYS A 165 -12.09 -3.42 -5.21
C LYS A 165 -13.29 -2.49 -5.04
N ALA A 166 -14.17 -2.75 -4.08
CA ALA A 166 -15.34 -1.91 -3.83
C ALA A 166 -14.94 -0.48 -3.43
N MET A 167 -13.94 -0.33 -2.55
CA MET A 167 -13.39 0.96 -2.15
C MET A 167 -12.79 1.70 -3.35
N LEU A 168 -11.92 1.06 -4.12
CA LEU A 168 -11.29 1.65 -5.30
C LEU A 168 -12.34 2.04 -6.37
N SER A 169 -13.34 1.19 -6.62
CA SER A 169 -14.42 1.51 -7.57
C SER A 169 -15.20 2.75 -7.13
N LYS A 170 -15.44 2.92 -5.84
CA LYS A 170 -16.05 4.15 -5.30
C LYS A 170 -15.17 5.37 -5.49
N MET A 171 -13.87 5.25 -5.22
CA MET A 171 -12.90 6.35 -5.39
C MET A 171 -12.74 6.73 -6.86
N MET A 172 -12.73 5.74 -7.75
CA MET A 172 -12.59 5.93 -9.21
C MET A 172 -13.89 6.34 -9.89
N SER A 173 -15.01 6.44 -9.18
CA SER A 173 -16.24 6.95 -9.79
C SER A 173 -16.02 8.40 -10.29
N PRO A 174 -16.60 8.81 -11.44
CA PRO A 174 -16.27 10.08 -12.09
C PRO A 174 -16.39 11.30 -11.18
N ARG A 175 -17.40 11.33 -10.30
CA ARG A 175 -17.61 12.42 -9.34
C ARG A 175 -16.51 12.48 -8.28
N ASN A 176 -16.15 11.30 -7.70
CA ASN A 176 -15.16 11.24 -6.64
C ASN A 176 -13.76 11.43 -7.19
N PHE A 177 -13.45 10.81 -8.33
CA PHE A 177 -12.16 10.93 -8.98
C PHE A 177 -11.81 12.39 -9.32
N ARG A 178 -12.74 13.14 -9.91
CA ARG A 178 -12.52 14.57 -10.22
C ARG A 178 -12.23 15.43 -8.97
N ARG A 179 -12.79 15.06 -7.80
CA ARG A 179 -12.55 15.80 -6.55
C ARG A 179 -11.16 15.54 -5.96
N GLN A 180 -10.53 14.45 -6.36
CA GLN A 180 -9.25 14.00 -5.82
C GLN A 180 -8.06 14.39 -6.72
N GLN A 181 -8.32 15.03 -7.84
CA GLN A 181 -7.25 15.47 -8.73
C GLN A 181 -6.51 16.67 -8.17
N CYS A 182 -5.30 16.89 -8.66
CA CYS A 182 -4.49 18.06 -8.34
C CYS A 182 -5.24 19.35 -8.71
N ARG A 183 -5.22 20.32 -7.82
CA ARG A 183 -5.79 21.65 -7.98
C ARG A 183 -4.72 22.70 -8.12
#